data_bfcdc4eea80bcd5b61e687bd599838a9
#
_entry.id   bfcdc4eea80bcd5b61e687bd599838a9
#
_cell.length_a   1.000
_cell.length_b   1.000
_cell.length_c   1.000
_cell.angle_alpha   90.00
_cell.angle_beta   90.00
_cell.angle_gamma   90.00
#
_symmetry.space_group_name_H-M   'P 1'
#
loop_
_entity.id
_entity.type
_entity.pdbx_description
1 polymer ?
#
loop_
_entity_poly.entity_id
_entity_poly.type
_entity_poly.pdbx_seq_one_letter_code
_entity_poly.pdbx_strand_id
1 'polypeptide(L)'
;MSSRNFRVVRVLALGAFIALAAACGKAPEPAKAPKASAKPVAEAPVTDATPELPPLFRDIERRTFQFFWDTTNDLNGLTPDRFPSRPFASIASVGFALTAYPIGIENNWVSRNQAVDRTLLTLKFFRDLPQGPQRAGKAGYKGFYYHFVDMQKGQRYDSWVELSSVDTSLLMMGVLFAQSYYDRDEAREKEIREVAEELYRRVDWPWMQQN
;
A
#
# COMPACT_ATOMS: atom_id res chain seq x y z
N MET A 1 62.24 -17.16 -14.00
CA MET A 1 62.00 -18.48 -14.64
C MET A 1 60.52 -18.79 -14.40
N SER A 2 59.66 -18.88 -15.29
CA SER A 2 59.48 -19.23 -16.66
C SER A 2 58.12 -18.65 -17.11
N SER A 3 58.10 -17.90 -18.17
CA SER A 3 56.94 -17.42 -18.90
C SER A 3 56.20 -18.56 -19.60
N ARG A 4 54.89 -18.55 -19.61
CA ARG A 4 54.10 -19.26 -20.62
C ARG A 4 52.99 -18.38 -21.18
N ASN A 5 53.24 -17.94 -22.40
CA ASN A 5 52.30 -17.33 -23.33
C ASN A 5 51.14 -18.27 -23.62
N PHE A 6 49.90 -17.74 -23.67
CA PHE A 6 48.81 -18.38 -24.39
C PHE A 6 48.29 -17.47 -25.49
N ARG A 7 48.35 -18.05 -26.69
CA ARG A 7 48.08 -17.44 -27.97
C ARG A 7 46.60 -17.12 -28.17
N VAL A 8 46.40 -15.95 -28.73
CA VAL A 8 45.15 -15.52 -29.36
C VAL A 8 44.92 -16.38 -30.62
N VAL A 9 43.77 -17.03 -30.71
CA VAL A 9 43.28 -17.61 -31.98
C VAL A 9 42.14 -16.72 -32.47
N ARG A 10 42.45 -15.96 -33.54
CA ARG A 10 41.44 -15.29 -34.37
C ARG A 10 40.86 -16.32 -35.33
N VAL A 11 39.55 -16.54 -35.27
CA VAL A 11 38.82 -17.22 -36.35
C VAL A 11 38.01 -16.16 -37.09
N LEU A 12 38.46 -15.91 -38.32
CA LEU A 12 37.72 -15.20 -39.34
C LEU A 12 36.73 -16.21 -39.96
N ALA A 13 35.44 -15.93 -39.90
CA ALA A 13 34.43 -16.59 -40.73
C ALA A 13 33.78 -15.55 -41.63
N LEU A 14 34.02 -15.79 -42.90
CA LEU A 14 33.65 -15.04 -44.09
C LEU A 14 32.14 -15.20 -44.35
N GLY A 15 31.55 -14.16 -44.92
CA GLY A 15 30.14 -13.94 -45.14
C GLY A 15 29.35 -14.87 -46.00
N ALA A 16 28.07 -14.70 -45.91
CA ALA A 16 27.11 -14.92 -46.98
C ALA A 16 25.95 -13.90 -46.78
N PHE A 17 25.95 -12.87 -47.60
CA PHE A 17 24.80 -11.98 -47.77
C PHE A 17 23.72 -12.71 -48.58
N ILE A 18 22.62 -13.06 -47.97
CA ILE A 18 21.39 -13.43 -48.68
C ILE A 18 20.49 -12.23 -48.63
N ALA A 19 20.38 -11.55 -49.76
CA ALA A 19 19.36 -10.49 -49.95
C ALA A 19 17.99 -11.15 -50.09
N LEU A 20 17.14 -11.00 -49.08
CA LEU A 20 15.74 -11.35 -49.16
C LEU A 20 14.95 -10.06 -49.49
N ALA A 21 14.39 -10.02 -50.69
CA ALA A 21 13.58 -8.93 -51.20
C ALA A 21 12.33 -8.79 -50.28
N ALA A 22 12.18 -7.62 -49.66
CA ALA A 22 11.00 -7.25 -48.92
C ALA A 22 9.84 -6.98 -49.89
N ALA A 23 8.89 -7.90 -49.94
CA ALA A 23 7.58 -7.62 -50.49
C ALA A 23 6.78 -6.74 -49.48
N CYS A 24 6.68 -5.45 -49.73
CA CYS A 24 5.78 -4.55 -49.03
C CYS A 24 4.31 -4.93 -49.28
N GLY A 25 3.79 -5.84 -48.49
CA GLY A 25 2.36 -6.02 -48.34
C GLY A 25 1.81 -4.95 -47.37
N LYS A 26 0.97 -4.01 -47.84
CA LYS A 26 0.23 -3.08 -47.00
C LYS A 26 -0.58 -3.88 -45.96
N ALA A 27 -0.35 -3.61 -44.70
CA ALA A 27 -1.22 -4.12 -43.64
C ALA A 27 -2.66 -3.62 -43.84
N PRO A 28 -3.69 -4.47 -43.62
CA PRO A 28 -5.07 -4.02 -43.74
C PRO A 28 -5.36 -2.98 -42.66
N GLU A 29 -5.95 -1.88 -43.11
CA GLU A 29 -6.42 -0.77 -42.25
C GLU A 29 -7.43 -1.33 -41.24
N PRO A 30 -7.31 -1.03 -39.93
CA PRO A 30 -8.29 -1.50 -38.94
C PRO A 30 -9.67 -0.93 -39.27
N ALA A 31 -10.66 -1.82 -39.44
CA ALA A 31 -12.04 -1.45 -39.70
C ALA A 31 -12.51 -0.45 -38.63
N LYS A 32 -12.99 0.73 -39.08
CA LYS A 32 -13.64 1.72 -38.20
C LYS A 32 -14.80 1.04 -37.49
N ALA A 33 -14.70 0.91 -36.17
CA ALA A 33 -15.83 0.50 -35.34
C ALA A 33 -17.03 1.46 -35.60
N PRO A 34 -18.26 0.94 -35.71
CA PRO A 34 -19.43 1.79 -35.87
C PRO A 34 -19.55 2.71 -34.66
N LYS A 35 -19.63 4.02 -34.88
CA LYS A 35 -19.99 4.99 -33.87
C LYS A 35 -21.39 4.66 -33.38
N ALA A 36 -21.51 3.99 -32.26
CA ALA A 36 -22.77 3.87 -31.55
C ALA A 36 -23.18 5.28 -31.14
N SER A 37 -24.24 5.78 -31.77
CA SER A 37 -24.92 6.99 -31.35
C SER A 37 -25.58 6.70 -29.99
N ALA A 38 -24.86 6.95 -28.90
CA ALA A 38 -25.45 6.96 -27.58
C ALA A 38 -26.43 8.12 -27.54
N LYS A 39 -27.74 7.82 -27.48
CA LYS A 39 -28.74 8.83 -27.10
C LYS A 39 -28.32 9.41 -25.75
N PRO A 40 -28.41 10.75 -25.56
CA PRO A 40 -28.16 11.33 -24.26
C PRO A 40 -29.11 10.68 -23.25
N VAL A 41 -28.56 9.94 -22.29
CA VAL A 41 -29.31 9.53 -21.11
C VAL A 41 -29.65 10.84 -20.40
N ALA A 42 -30.94 11.14 -20.27
CA ALA A 42 -31.37 12.27 -19.46
C ALA A 42 -30.80 12.09 -18.07
N GLU A 43 -29.94 13.01 -17.66
CA GLU A 43 -29.40 13.08 -16.30
C GLU A 43 -30.61 13.28 -15.38
N ALA A 44 -30.90 12.27 -14.56
CA ALA A 44 -31.89 12.42 -13.50
C ALA A 44 -31.42 13.55 -12.59
N PRO A 45 -32.34 14.40 -12.10
CA PRO A 45 -31.96 15.48 -11.20
C PRO A 45 -31.22 14.89 -10.01
N VAL A 46 -29.94 15.30 -9.83
CA VAL A 46 -29.17 14.99 -8.64
C VAL A 46 -29.85 15.73 -7.50
N THR A 47 -30.66 15.02 -6.74
CA THR A 47 -31.15 15.54 -5.46
C THR A 47 -29.97 15.50 -4.51
N ASP A 48 -29.52 16.63 -4.02
CA ASP A 48 -28.41 16.83 -3.06
C ASP A 48 -28.64 16.19 -1.69
N ALA A 49 -29.73 15.46 -1.52
CA ALA A 49 -30.00 14.72 -0.29
C ALA A 49 -29.33 13.36 -0.36
N THR A 50 -28.15 13.25 0.26
CA THR A 50 -27.56 11.93 0.58
C THR A 50 -28.68 11.15 1.33
N PRO A 51 -29.14 10.00 0.80
CA PRO A 51 -30.18 9.24 1.47
C PRO A 51 -29.72 8.86 2.86
N GLU A 52 -30.54 9.10 3.86
CA GLU A 52 -30.22 8.76 5.24
C GLU A 52 -30.06 7.23 5.35
N LEU A 53 -28.87 6.79 5.80
CA LEU A 53 -28.60 5.37 5.96
C LEU A 53 -29.53 4.76 7.02
N PRO A 54 -30.06 3.54 6.79
CA PRO A 54 -30.86 2.84 7.80
C PRO A 54 -30.13 2.76 9.14
N PRO A 55 -30.84 2.81 10.28
CA PRO A 55 -30.23 2.81 11.61
C PRO A 55 -29.26 1.66 11.86
N LEU A 56 -29.54 0.47 11.31
CA LEU A 56 -28.66 -0.68 11.38
C LEU A 56 -27.27 -0.42 10.74
N PHE A 57 -27.25 0.25 9.59
CA PHE A 57 -25.99 0.58 8.92
C PHE A 57 -25.15 1.57 9.75
N ARG A 58 -25.80 2.58 10.33
CA ARG A 58 -25.13 3.52 11.22
C ARG A 58 -24.56 2.85 12.48
N ASP A 59 -25.29 1.89 13.04
CA ASP A 59 -24.81 1.11 14.20
C ASP A 59 -23.61 0.26 13.83
N ILE A 60 -23.64 -0.45 12.69
CA ILE A 60 -22.53 -1.25 12.19
C ILE A 60 -21.31 -0.37 11.91
N GLU A 61 -21.49 0.74 11.21
CA GLU A 61 -20.42 1.70 10.90
C GLU A 61 -19.74 2.20 12.18
N ARG A 62 -20.54 2.63 13.16
CA ARG A 62 -20.03 3.11 14.45
C ARG A 62 -19.27 2.04 15.22
N ARG A 63 -19.78 0.80 15.30
CA ARG A 63 -19.12 -0.30 15.99
C ARG A 63 -17.83 -0.71 15.28
N THR A 64 -17.82 -0.68 13.96
CA THR A 64 -16.62 -0.92 13.18
C THR A 64 -15.55 0.13 13.47
N PHE A 65 -15.91 1.41 13.45
CA PHE A 65 -15.02 2.48 13.87
C PHE A 65 -14.51 2.27 15.31
N GLN A 66 -15.40 1.96 16.26
CA GLN A 66 -15.05 1.73 17.66
C GLN A 66 -14.04 0.60 17.83
N PHE A 67 -14.16 -0.49 17.06
CA PHE A 67 -13.13 -1.55 17.09
C PHE A 67 -11.74 -0.96 16.86
N PHE A 68 -11.55 -0.21 15.78
CA PHE A 68 -10.26 0.39 15.48
C PHE A 68 -9.85 1.46 16.49
N TRP A 69 -10.79 2.30 16.92
CA TRP A 69 -10.49 3.41 17.81
C TRP A 69 -10.15 2.96 19.24
N ASP A 70 -10.89 1.99 19.77
CA ASP A 70 -10.78 1.55 21.17
C ASP A 70 -9.75 0.44 21.37
N THR A 71 -9.39 -0.31 20.31
CA THR A 71 -8.48 -1.45 20.43
C THR A 71 -7.06 -1.16 19.98
N THR A 72 -6.85 -0.14 19.17
CA THR A 72 -5.51 0.29 18.73
C THR A 72 -4.68 0.75 19.94
N ASN A 73 -3.42 0.33 19.98
CA ASN A 73 -2.48 0.66 21.05
C ASN A 73 -2.12 2.16 21.01
N ASP A 74 -2.43 2.87 22.10
CA ASP A 74 -2.21 4.32 22.21
C ASP A 74 -0.74 4.74 22.26
N LEU A 75 0.20 3.80 22.45
CA LEU A 75 1.64 4.09 22.52
C LEU A 75 2.35 3.96 21.17
N ASN A 76 1.77 3.23 20.21
CA ASN A 76 2.45 2.93 18.96
C ASN A 76 1.53 2.82 17.72
N GLY A 77 0.22 2.88 17.89
CA GLY A 77 -0.75 2.80 16.80
C GLY A 77 -0.96 1.40 16.22
N LEU A 78 -0.42 0.35 16.84
CA LEU A 78 -0.66 -1.03 16.40
C LEU A 78 -2.09 -1.48 16.70
N THR A 79 -2.78 -1.97 15.69
CA THR A 79 -4.15 -2.47 15.78
C THR A 79 -4.12 -3.99 15.88
N PRO A 80 -4.80 -4.60 16.86
CA PRO A 80 -4.81 -6.06 17.00
C PRO A 80 -5.51 -6.72 15.81
N ASP A 81 -5.08 -7.95 15.51
CA ASP A 81 -5.73 -8.78 14.50
C ASP A 81 -7.18 -9.14 14.87
N ARG A 82 -7.44 -9.35 16.14
CA ARG A 82 -8.74 -9.78 16.65
C ARG A 82 -9.03 -9.30 18.07
N PHE A 83 -10.29 -9.38 18.45
CA PHE A 83 -10.79 -9.06 19.78
C PHE A 83 -11.72 -10.20 20.28
N PRO A 84 -11.79 -10.50 21.60
CA PRO A 84 -11.14 -9.80 22.72
C PRO A 84 -9.67 -10.18 22.95
N SER A 85 -9.19 -11.31 22.43
CA SER A 85 -7.77 -11.65 22.50
C SER A 85 -6.96 -10.74 21.57
N ARG A 86 -5.79 -10.30 22.03
CA ARG A 86 -4.91 -9.39 21.27
C ARG A 86 -3.50 -9.98 21.22
N PRO A 87 -3.31 -11.17 20.60
CA PRO A 87 -2.02 -11.86 20.65
C PRO A 87 -0.94 -11.12 19.84
N PHE A 88 -1.33 -10.48 18.75
CA PHE A 88 -0.46 -9.74 17.82
C PHE A 88 -1.27 -8.68 17.07
N ALA A 89 -0.55 -7.74 16.46
CA ALA A 89 -1.12 -6.83 15.48
C ALA A 89 -1.06 -7.44 14.07
N SER A 90 -2.10 -7.25 13.27
CA SER A 90 -2.01 -7.40 11.81
C SER A 90 -1.69 -6.06 11.19
N ILE A 91 -0.69 -6.01 10.31
CA ILE A 91 -0.34 -4.77 9.60
C ILE A 91 -1.46 -4.32 8.66
N ALA A 92 -2.26 -5.25 8.12
CA ALA A 92 -3.47 -4.93 7.36
C ALA A 92 -4.52 -4.23 8.24
N SER A 93 -4.73 -4.71 9.47
CA SER A 93 -5.65 -4.05 10.43
C SER A 93 -5.21 -2.62 10.74
N VAL A 94 -3.91 -2.35 10.77
CA VAL A 94 -3.40 -0.97 10.91
C VAL A 94 -3.76 -0.12 9.70
N GLY A 95 -3.65 -0.66 8.48
CA GLY A 95 -4.10 0.02 7.25
C GLY A 95 -5.59 0.37 7.29
N PHE A 96 -6.43 -0.55 7.75
CA PHE A 96 -7.86 -0.29 7.95
C PHE A 96 -8.12 0.74 9.06
N ALA A 97 -7.36 0.74 10.16
CA ALA A 97 -7.46 1.74 11.21
C ALA A 97 -7.16 3.15 10.69
N LEU A 98 -6.10 3.32 9.87
CA LEU A 98 -5.76 4.59 9.23
C LEU A 98 -6.89 5.11 8.33
N THR A 99 -7.69 4.22 7.74
CA THR A 99 -8.88 4.57 6.96
C THR A 99 -10.09 4.89 7.86
N ALA A 100 -10.23 4.19 8.98
CA ALA A 100 -11.35 4.38 9.91
C ALA A 100 -11.29 5.74 10.65
N TYR A 101 -10.09 6.27 10.93
CA TYR A 101 -9.96 7.55 11.65
C TYR A 101 -10.62 8.73 10.92
N PRO A 102 -10.42 8.95 9.61
CA PRO A 102 -11.18 9.93 8.84
C PRO A 102 -12.70 9.72 8.89
N ILE A 103 -13.18 8.48 8.81
CA ILE A 103 -14.62 8.18 8.94
C ILE A 103 -15.14 8.65 10.28
N GLY A 104 -14.36 8.47 11.36
CA GLY A 104 -14.71 9.00 12.68
C GLY A 104 -14.79 10.53 12.75
N ILE A 105 -13.92 11.24 12.00
CA ILE A 105 -13.97 12.70 11.89
C ILE A 105 -15.25 13.14 11.17
N GLU A 106 -15.55 12.55 10.00
CA GLU A 106 -16.71 12.91 9.18
C GLU A 106 -18.04 12.66 9.90
N ASN A 107 -18.06 11.65 10.78
CA ASN A 107 -19.23 11.36 11.62
C ASN A 107 -19.22 12.11 12.96
N ASN A 108 -18.27 12.98 13.24
CA ASN A 108 -18.10 13.71 14.51
C ASN A 108 -17.99 12.80 15.75
N TRP A 109 -17.46 11.58 15.59
CA TRP A 109 -17.20 10.67 16.72
C TRP A 109 -15.88 11.00 17.41
N VAL A 110 -14.93 11.57 16.67
CA VAL A 110 -13.65 12.06 17.17
C VAL A 110 -13.31 13.39 16.51
N SER A 111 -12.48 14.20 17.17
CA SER A 111 -11.98 15.42 16.57
C SER A 111 -10.87 15.13 15.55
N ARG A 112 -10.73 16.01 14.56
CA ARG A 112 -9.64 15.93 13.58
C ARG A 112 -8.26 15.90 14.26
N ASN A 113 -8.06 16.69 15.32
CA ASN A 113 -6.80 16.72 16.06
C ASN A 113 -6.48 15.37 16.71
N GLN A 114 -7.44 14.71 17.33
CA GLN A 114 -7.23 13.38 17.91
C GLN A 114 -6.85 12.35 16.84
N ALA A 115 -7.50 12.38 15.68
CA ALA A 115 -7.21 11.49 14.59
C ALA A 115 -5.85 11.79 13.94
N VAL A 116 -5.46 13.08 13.80
CA VAL A 116 -4.12 13.50 13.35
C VAL A 116 -3.04 12.98 14.30
N ASP A 117 -3.23 13.12 15.63
CA ASP A 117 -2.27 12.61 16.62
C ASP A 117 -2.06 11.12 16.48
N ARG A 118 -3.14 10.36 16.39
CA ARG A 118 -3.09 8.89 16.27
C ARG A 118 -2.48 8.46 14.93
N THR A 119 -2.83 9.13 13.84
CA THR A 119 -2.25 8.88 12.53
C THR A 119 -0.75 9.11 12.52
N LEU A 120 -0.28 10.25 13.04
CA LEU A 120 1.15 10.56 13.13
C LEU A 120 1.90 9.55 13.99
N LEU A 121 1.34 9.18 15.15
CA LEU A 121 1.91 8.16 16.01
C LEU A 121 2.14 6.85 15.24
N THR A 122 1.12 6.38 14.54
CA THR A 122 1.15 5.15 13.76
C THR A 122 2.18 5.21 12.63
N LEU A 123 2.15 6.27 11.82
CA LEU A 123 3.05 6.40 10.67
C LEU A 123 4.52 6.51 11.11
N LYS A 124 4.81 7.31 12.15
CA LYS A 124 6.17 7.43 12.71
C LYS A 124 6.67 6.11 13.27
N PHE A 125 5.82 5.39 13.99
CA PHE A 125 6.18 4.07 14.52
C PHE A 125 6.60 3.13 13.38
N PHE A 126 5.82 3.01 12.32
CA PHE A 126 6.16 2.17 11.17
C PHE A 126 7.41 2.63 10.42
N ARG A 127 7.62 3.93 10.31
CA ARG A 127 8.84 4.51 9.72
C ARG A 127 10.09 4.07 10.48
N ASP A 128 10.03 4.08 11.80
CA ASP A 128 11.17 3.88 12.68
C ASP A 128 11.40 2.38 13.02
N LEU A 129 10.50 1.49 12.60
CA LEU A 129 10.63 0.06 12.81
C LEU A 129 11.89 -0.52 12.14
N PRO A 130 12.64 -1.38 12.84
CA PRO A 130 13.85 -1.98 12.29
C PRO A 130 13.52 -2.96 11.16
N GLN A 131 14.12 -2.75 9.99
CA GLN A 131 14.07 -3.66 8.85
C GLN A 131 15.45 -4.26 8.55
N GLY A 132 15.47 -5.43 7.92
CA GLY A 132 16.72 -6.08 7.52
C GLY A 132 16.54 -7.55 7.14
N PRO A 133 17.60 -8.19 6.58
CA PRO A 133 17.54 -9.58 6.13
C PRO A 133 17.43 -10.60 7.28
N GLN A 134 17.78 -10.22 8.51
CA GLN A 134 17.61 -11.06 9.69
C GLN A 134 16.13 -11.12 10.05
N ARG A 135 15.59 -12.32 10.22
CA ARG A 135 14.17 -12.51 10.53
C ARG A 135 13.82 -12.16 11.97
N ALA A 136 14.72 -12.41 12.93
CA ALA A 136 14.51 -12.09 14.33
C ALA A 136 14.77 -10.62 14.63
N GLY A 137 13.92 -10.01 15.45
CA GLY A 137 14.05 -8.63 15.89
C GLY A 137 13.80 -7.57 14.79
N LYS A 138 13.22 -7.97 13.66
CA LYS A 138 12.86 -7.08 12.55
C LYS A 138 11.36 -7.06 12.34
N ALA A 139 10.85 -5.91 11.88
CA ALA A 139 9.46 -5.74 11.48
C ALA A 139 9.23 -6.10 10.01
N GLY A 140 10.29 -6.12 9.21
CA GLY A 140 10.20 -6.34 7.77
C GLY A 140 11.55 -6.32 7.06
N TYR A 141 11.49 -6.32 5.73
CA TYR A 141 12.64 -6.25 4.85
C TYR A 141 12.29 -5.55 3.53
N LYS A 142 13.16 -4.68 3.04
CA LYS A 142 12.97 -3.94 1.78
C LYS A 142 11.65 -3.15 1.70
N GLY A 143 11.18 -2.61 2.80
CA GLY A 143 9.93 -1.88 2.88
C GLY A 143 8.70 -2.75 3.08
N PHE A 144 8.79 -4.06 2.85
CA PHE A 144 7.72 -5.00 3.21
C PHE A 144 7.76 -5.33 4.68
N TYR A 145 6.59 -5.58 5.27
CA TYR A 145 6.43 -5.93 6.68
C TYR A 145 5.98 -7.37 6.85
N TYR A 146 6.26 -7.94 8.00
CA TYR A 146 5.69 -9.24 8.38
C TYR A 146 4.20 -9.09 8.66
N HIS A 147 3.42 -10.07 8.24
CA HIS A 147 1.95 -10.08 8.37
C HIS A 147 1.53 -9.77 9.82
N PHE A 148 2.10 -10.50 10.78
CA PHE A 148 1.83 -10.29 12.19
C PHE A 148 3.07 -9.79 12.94
N VAL A 149 2.86 -8.77 13.76
CA VAL A 149 3.90 -8.18 14.61
C VAL A 149 3.46 -8.15 16.07
N ASP A 150 4.38 -8.21 17.00
CA ASP A 150 4.05 -8.11 18.41
C ASP A 150 3.50 -6.71 18.76
N MET A 151 2.56 -6.67 19.72
CA MET A 151 1.79 -5.45 20.05
C MET A 151 2.61 -4.35 20.73
N GLN A 152 3.86 -4.62 21.15
CA GLN A 152 4.69 -3.65 21.85
C GLN A 152 5.81 -3.12 20.97
N LYS A 153 6.59 -4.02 20.38
CA LYS A 153 7.81 -3.67 19.62
C LYS A 153 7.58 -3.56 18.12
N GLY A 154 6.46 -4.08 17.61
CA GLY A 154 6.18 -4.12 16.16
C GLY A 154 7.15 -5.03 15.39
N GLN A 155 7.83 -5.95 16.06
CA GLN A 155 8.72 -6.92 15.42
C GLN A 155 7.94 -8.15 14.98
N ARG A 156 8.50 -8.95 14.06
CA ARG A 156 7.92 -10.22 13.63
C ARG A 156 7.45 -11.03 14.85
N TYR A 157 6.17 -11.40 14.86
CA TYR A 157 5.56 -12.04 16.03
C TYR A 157 6.15 -13.42 16.32
N ASP A 158 6.31 -14.26 15.29
CA ASP A 158 6.82 -15.63 15.44
C ASP A 158 7.52 -16.10 14.16
N SER A 159 8.26 -17.19 14.26
CA SER A 159 9.06 -17.79 13.18
C SER A 159 8.24 -18.25 11.97
N TRP A 160 6.96 -18.59 12.16
CA TRP A 160 6.04 -18.99 11.09
C TRP A 160 5.45 -17.83 10.30
N VAL A 161 5.51 -16.59 10.82
CA VAL A 161 4.94 -15.42 10.17
C VAL A 161 5.75 -15.06 8.92
N GLU A 162 5.07 -14.94 7.79
CA GLU A 162 5.67 -14.57 6.50
C GLU A 162 5.89 -13.06 6.37
N LEU A 163 6.82 -12.69 5.51
CA LEU A 163 6.91 -11.34 4.95
C LEU A 163 5.82 -11.21 3.89
N SER A 164 4.85 -10.30 4.11
CA SER A 164 3.62 -10.28 3.33
C SER A 164 3.58 -9.12 2.34
N SER A 165 3.43 -9.44 1.05
CA SER A 165 3.14 -8.43 0.01
C SER A 165 1.70 -7.93 0.09
N VAL A 166 0.74 -8.82 0.36
CA VAL A 166 -0.69 -8.49 0.43
C VAL A 166 -0.97 -7.55 1.60
N ASP A 167 -0.52 -7.92 2.81
CA ASP A 167 -0.78 -7.11 4.00
C ASP A 167 0.01 -5.79 3.99
N THR A 168 1.22 -5.80 3.42
CA THR A 168 1.95 -4.54 3.17
C THR A 168 1.19 -3.65 2.19
N SER A 169 0.55 -4.21 1.15
CA SER A 169 -0.28 -3.42 0.23
C SER A 169 -1.50 -2.82 0.94
N LEU A 170 -2.17 -3.59 1.80
CA LEU A 170 -3.31 -3.11 2.59
C LEU A 170 -2.88 -2.02 3.59
N LEU A 171 -1.72 -2.17 4.23
CA LEU A 171 -1.13 -1.11 5.06
C LEU A 171 -0.89 0.16 4.23
N MET A 172 -0.24 0.03 3.06
CA MET A 172 0.08 1.17 2.20
C MET A 172 -1.18 1.83 1.62
N MET A 173 -2.26 1.09 1.38
CA MET A 173 -3.55 1.70 1.01
C MET A 173 -4.06 2.64 2.11
N GLY A 174 -4.00 2.22 3.38
CA GLY A 174 -4.35 3.08 4.51
C GLY A 174 -3.43 4.29 4.66
N VAL A 175 -2.12 4.09 4.45
CA VAL A 175 -1.10 5.16 4.46
C VAL A 175 -1.39 6.21 3.39
N LEU A 176 -1.65 5.79 2.14
CA LEU A 176 -1.96 6.69 1.02
C LEU A 176 -3.33 7.36 1.18
N PHE A 177 -4.31 6.66 1.77
CA PHE A 177 -5.59 7.25 2.11
C PHE A 177 -5.42 8.39 3.13
N ALA A 178 -4.66 8.16 4.19
CA ALA A 178 -4.33 9.19 5.17
C ALA A 178 -3.58 10.37 4.53
N GLN A 179 -2.60 10.10 3.65
CA GLN A 179 -1.88 11.13 2.89
C GLN A 179 -2.83 12.04 2.10
N SER A 180 -3.85 11.45 1.47
CA SER A 180 -4.83 12.17 0.66
C SER A 180 -5.86 12.95 1.49
N TYR A 181 -6.28 12.40 2.62
CA TYR A 181 -7.32 12.99 3.47
C TYR A 181 -6.82 14.17 4.30
N TYR A 182 -5.61 14.07 4.87
CA TYR A 182 -5.01 15.13 5.68
C TYR A 182 -4.31 16.16 4.79
N ASP A 183 -5.09 17.03 4.16
CA ASP A 183 -4.67 17.96 3.11
C ASP A 183 -4.47 19.41 3.56
N ARG A 184 -4.76 19.74 4.84
CA ARG A 184 -4.68 21.11 5.35
C ARG A 184 -3.24 21.62 5.36
N ASP A 185 -3.12 22.95 5.26
CA ASP A 185 -1.83 23.65 5.36
C ASP A 185 -1.42 23.86 6.83
N GLU A 186 -1.41 22.76 7.58
CA GLU A 186 -0.99 22.69 8.98
C GLU A 186 0.24 21.78 9.11
N ALA A 187 1.17 22.15 9.99
CA ALA A 187 2.46 21.46 10.13
C ALA A 187 2.31 19.94 10.36
N ARG A 188 1.35 19.54 11.18
CA ARG A 188 1.12 18.12 11.51
C ARG A 188 0.55 17.32 10.34
N GLU A 189 -0.35 17.92 9.56
CA GLU A 189 -0.89 17.27 8.37
C GLU A 189 0.14 17.21 7.24
N LYS A 190 1.01 18.22 7.10
CA LYS A 190 2.17 18.14 6.21
C LYS A 190 3.09 16.99 6.60
N GLU A 191 3.38 16.84 7.88
CA GLU A 191 4.20 15.74 8.40
C GLU A 191 3.56 14.36 8.11
N ILE A 192 2.22 14.22 8.21
CA ILE A 192 1.52 12.99 7.78
C ILE A 192 1.84 12.69 6.31
N ARG A 193 1.71 13.69 5.42
CA ARG A 193 1.96 13.49 3.99
C ARG A 193 3.41 13.11 3.68
N GLU A 194 4.36 13.74 4.37
CA GLU A 194 5.79 13.47 4.20
C GLU A 194 6.15 12.05 4.67
N VAL A 195 5.71 11.66 5.86
CA VAL A 195 5.99 10.31 6.41
C VAL A 195 5.28 9.23 5.59
N ALA A 196 4.05 9.49 5.13
CA ALA A 196 3.32 8.56 4.27
C ALA A 196 4.05 8.32 2.93
N GLU A 197 4.55 9.40 2.30
CA GLU A 197 5.35 9.31 1.07
C GLU A 197 6.65 8.52 1.30
N GLU A 198 7.35 8.77 2.41
CA GLU A 198 8.55 8.04 2.78
C GLU A 198 8.28 6.54 2.93
N LEU A 199 7.22 6.16 3.65
CA LEU A 199 6.82 4.76 3.85
C LEU A 199 6.52 4.07 2.52
N TYR A 200 5.72 4.71 1.67
CA TYR A 200 5.34 4.14 0.37
C TYR A 200 6.55 3.94 -0.55
N ARG A 201 7.44 4.95 -0.66
CA ARG A 201 8.63 4.87 -1.52
C ARG A 201 9.69 3.89 -1.02
N ARG A 202 9.68 3.56 0.27
CA ARG A 202 10.60 2.56 0.84
C ARG A 202 10.34 1.15 0.33
N VAL A 203 9.12 0.84 -0.12
CA VAL A 203 8.76 -0.50 -0.55
C VAL A 203 9.38 -0.83 -1.91
N ASP A 204 10.25 -1.82 -1.94
CA ASP A 204 10.90 -2.34 -3.17
C ASP A 204 9.92 -3.29 -3.89
N TRP A 205 8.86 -2.72 -4.52
CA TRP A 205 7.82 -3.48 -5.22
C TRP A 205 8.38 -4.43 -6.27
N PRO A 206 9.37 -4.04 -7.12
CA PRO A 206 9.95 -4.94 -8.10
C PRO A 206 10.61 -6.18 -7.48
N TRP A 207 11.20 -6.04 -6.29
CA TRP A 207 11.83 -7.17 -5.61
C TRP A 207 10.88 -8.31 -5.27
N MET A 208 9.60 -8.01 -5.01
CA MET A 208 8.58 -9.00 -4.64
C MET A 208 7.90 -9.63 -5.86
N GLN A 209 8.14 -9.11 -7.07
CA GLN A 209 7.59 -9.68 -8.29
C GLN A 209 8.28 -11.02 -8.59
N GLN A 210 7.48 -12.03 -8.88
CA GLN A 210 7.97 -13.30 -9.42
C GLN A 210 7.99 -13.19 -10.94
N ASN A 211 9.15 -13.44 -11.55
CA ASN A 211 9.32 -13.55 -13.01
C ASN A 211 8.87 -14.93 -13.49
#